data_2c97f0187168f3a70a40252f7c4104a7
#
_entry.id   2c97f0187168f3a70a40252f7c4104a7
#
_cell.length_a   1.000
_cell.length_b   1.000
_cell.length_c   1.000
_cell.angle_alpha   90.00
_cell.angle_beta   90.00
_cell.angle_gamma   90.00
#
_symmetry.space_group_name_H-M   'P 1'
#
loop_
_entity.id
_entity.type
_entity.pdbx_description
1 polymer ?
#
loop_
_entity_poly.entity_id
_entity_poly.type
_entity_poly.pdbx_seq_one_letter_code
_entity_poly.pdbx_strand_id
1 'polypeptide(L)'
;MPPLGAPQGLKLLASTDGVRAWPGGFGFAKVGANYGPSLMANGEARARGYDQVLWLLNGQVTEAGASNFFVMWKSREGKTQLVTAPLGDKIILDGVTRRSILQLTRERLSHGRTGLDPVEIVERQFTMEDVVQAVNEGRILEAFAAGTAVSLIITTFQTILTLNISISCVLSPSFITKTKISRSLCPKVIADPTLLWSRAG
;
A
#
# COMPACT_ATOMS: atom_id res chain seq x y z
N MET A 1 28.66 14.20 -3.21
CA MET A 1 27.64 13.17 -2.97
C MET A 1 26.80 13.08 -4.23
N PRO A 2 26.56 11.90 -4.81
CA PRO A 2 25.60 11.79 -5.90
C PRO A 2 24.21 12.22 -5.40
N PRO A 3 23.38 12.85 -6.24
CA PRO A 3 22.03 13.22 -5.85
C PRO A 3 21.29 11.95 -5.41
N LEU A 4 20.65 12.00 -4.24
CA LEU A 4 19.76 10.94 -3.78
C LEU A 4 18.70 10.75 -4.87
N GLY A 5 18.78 9.65 -5.61
CA GLY A 5 17.78 9.30 -6.61
C GLY A 5 16.39 9.29 -5.96
N ALA A 6 15.36 9.53 -6.76
CA ALA A 6 13.97 9.41 -6.30
C ALA A 6 13.82 8.09 -5.53
N PRO A 7 13.16 8.09 -4.35
CA PRO A 7 13.02 6.87 -3.55
C PRO A 7 12.40 5.78 -4.42
N GLN A 8 13.16 4.73 -4.67
CA GLN A 8 12.65 3.57 -5.37
C GLN A 8 11.60 2.93 -4.48
N GLY A 9 10.44 2.61 -5.04
CA GLY A 9 9.41 1.95 -4.30
C GLY A 9 9.75 0.52 -3.95
N LEU A 10 8.98 -0.06 -3.02
CA LEU A 10 9.12 -1.47 -2.67
C LEU A 10 8.63 -2.38 -3.79
N LYS A 11 9.42 -3.40 -4.06
CA LYS A 11 9.01 -4.54 -4.88
C LYS A 11 8.39 -5.58 -3.97
N LEU A 12 7.12 -5.90 -4.20
CA LEU A 12 6.40 -6.88 -3.42
C LEU A 12 6.24 -8.19 -4.21
N LEU A 13 6.54 -9.32 -3.56
CA LEU A 13 6.24 -10.65 -4.07
C LEU A 13 4.88 -11.08 -3.56
N ALA A 14 3.91 -11.28 -4.44
CA ALA A 14 2.63 -11.88 -4.07
C ALA A 14 2.88 -13.35 -3.66
N SER A 15 2.62 -13.67 -2.39
CA SER A 15 2.85 -15.01 -1.85
C SER A 15 1.68 -15.91 -2.18
N THR A 16 1.95 -17.00 -2.92
CA THR A 16 0.99 -18.06 -3.23
C THR A 16 1.13 -19.26 -2.29
N ASP A 17 2.32 -19.48 -1.75
CA ASP A 17 2.68 -20.68 -0.98
C ASP A 17 2.71 -20.41 0.52
N GLY A 18 3.08 -19.19 0.92
CA GLY A 18 3.14 -18.79 2.33
C GLY A 18 1.88 -18.05 2.77
N VAL A 19 1.29 -18.45 3.88
CA VAL A 19 0.15 -17.77 4.51
C VAL A 19 0.59 -17.17 5.83
N ARG A 20 0.35 -15.86 6.01
CA ARG A 20 0.64 -15.19 7.28
C ARG A 20 -0.42 -15.44 8.34
N ALA A 21 -1.67 -15.46 7.93
CA ALA A 21 -2.82 -15.57 8.82
C ALA A 21 -3.98 -16.27 8.12
N TRP A 22 -4.84 -16.91 8.92
CA TRP A 22 -6.01 -17.68 8.46
C TRP A 22 -7.19 -17.49 9.39
N PRO A 23 -8.43 -17.75 8.96
CA PRO A 23 -9.61 -17.70 9.81
C PRO A 23 -9.45 -18.63 11.02
N GLY A 24 -9.78 -18.13 12.21
CA GLY A 24 -9.61 -18.87 13.47
C GLY A 24 -8.20 -18.79 14.07
N GLY A 25 -7.23 -18.19 13.36
CA GLY A 25 -5.88 -17.89 13.86
C GLY A 25 -5.79 -16.55 14.58
N PHE A 26 -4.57 -16.07 14.78
CA PHE A 26 -4.25 -14.84 15.52
C PHE A 26 -3.83 -13.67 14.61
N GLY A 27 -4.27 -13.65 13.34
CA GLY A 27 -3.87 -12.64 12.36
C GLY A 27 -4.12 -11.20 12.81
N PHE A 28 -5.14 -10.97 13.62
CA PHE A 28 -5.52 -9.68 14.21
C PHE A 28 -4.64 -9.25 15.37
N ALA A 29 -3.83 -10.16 15.94
CA ALA A 29 -3.03 -9.89 17.13
C ALA A 29 -1.55 -9.71 16.79
N LYS A 30 -0.86 -8.82 17.53
CA LYS A 30 0.59 -8.59 17.40
C LYS A 30 1.37 -9.63 18.19
N VAL A 31 1.34 -10.89 17.74
CA VAL A 31 1.96 -12.04 18.41
C VAL A 31 3.08 -12.64 17.55
N GLY A 32 4.14 -13.12 18.20
CA GLY A 32 5.32 -13.68 17.51
C GLY A 32 5.02 -14.84 16.57
N ALA A 33 4.01 -15.65 16.87
CA ALA A 33 3.56 -16.77 16.03
C ALA A 33 3.22 -16.36 14.59
N ASN A 34 2.68 -15.14 14.37
CA ASN A 34 2.35 -14.63 13.04
C ASN A 34 3.60 -14.28 12.22
N TYR A 35 4.74 -14.09 12.86
CA TYR A 35 5.99 -13.65 12.20
C TYR A 35 6.94 -14.81 11.90
N GLY A 36 6.77 -15.97 12.54
CA GLY A 36 7.55 -17.16 12.26
C GLY A 36 7.49 -17.57 10.78
N PRO A 37 6.30 -17.81 10.22
CA PRO A 37 6.13 -18.13 8.79
C PRO A 37 6.66 -17.04 7.86
N SER A 38 6.67 -15.78 8.31
CA SER A 38 7.15 -14.64 7.53
C SER A 38 8.64 -14.68 7.22
N LEU A 39 9.45 -15.33 8.05
CA LEU A 39 10.90 -15.38 7.86
C LEU A 39 11.28 -16.13 6.58
N MET A 40 10.68 -17.29 6.33
CA MET A 40 10.95 -18.08 5.13
C MET A 40 10.49 -17.35 3.87
N ALA A 41 9.25 -16.89 3.85
CA ALA A 41 8.67 -16.19 2.70
C ALA A 41 9.43 -14.88 2.39
N ASN A 42 9.87 -14.12 3.40
CA ASN A 42 10.69 -12.93 3.20
C ASN A 42 12.10 -13.29 2.70
N GLY A 43 12.68 -14.40 3.16
CA GLY A 43 13.95 -14.93 2.65
C GLY A 43 13.86 -15.25 1.15
N GLU A 44 12.82 -15.97 0.75
CA GLU A 44 12.54 -16.29 -0.64
C GLU A 44 12.31 -15.04 -1.50
N ALA A 45 11.48 -14.11 -1.02
CA ALA A 45 11.23 -12.86 -1.71
C ALA A 45 12.53 -12.09 -1.99
N ARG A 46 13.41 -11.99 -0.99
CA ARG A 46 14.71 -11.34 -1.13
C ARG A 46 15.63 -12.05 -2.10
N ALA A 47 15.69 -13.38 -2.05
CA ALA A 47 16.47 -14.20 -2.97
C ALA A 47 16.03 -13.99 -4.44
N ARG A 48 14.76 -13.63 -4.66
CA ARG A 48 14.18 -13.32 -5.97
C ARG A 48 14.24 -11.83 -6.34
N GLY A 49 14.88 -10.99 -5.52
CA GLY A 49 15.06 -9.56 -5.78
C GLY A 49 13.85 -8.69 -5.40
N TYR A 50 12.97 -9.18 -4.53
CA TYR A 50 11.86 -8.43 -3.94
C TYR A 50 12.23 -7.92 -2.54
N ASP A 51 11.62 -6.84 -2.13
CA ASP A 51 11.88 -6.20 -0.83
C ASP A 51 11.01 -6.78 0.27
N GLN A 52 9.76 -7.16 -0.07
CA GLN A 52 8.75 -7.63 0.87
C GLN A 52 7.76 -8.60 0.21
N VAL A 53 7.02 -9.31 1.04
CA VAL A 53 5.92 -10.18 0.63
C VAL A 53 4.58 -9.43 0.70
N LEU A 54 3.77 -9.55 -0.35
CA LEU A 54 2.34 -9.24 -0.32
C LEU A 54 1.59 -10.52 0.04
N TRP A 55 1.02 -10.54 1.22
CA TRP A 55 0.33 -11.73 1.75
C TRP A 55 -1.01 -11.92 1.10
N LEU A 56 -1.25 -13.13 0.63
CA LEU A 56 -2.52 -13.57 0.07
C LEU A 56 -3.13 -14.66 0.94
N LEU A 57 -4.45 -14.70 0.98
CA LEU A 57 -5.23 -15.83 1.48
C LEU A 57 -6.30 -16.18 0.45
N ASN A 58 -6.22 -17.35 -0.16
CA ASN A 58 -7.13 -17.77 -1.24
C ASN A 58 -7.21 -16.71 -2.38
N GLY A 59 -6.06 -16.14 -2.77
CA GLY A 59 -5.99 -15.08 -3.77
C GLY A 59 -6.37 -13.68 -3.28
N GLN A 60 -6.93 -13.56 -2.07
CA GLN A 60 -7.32 -12.27 -1.48
C GLN A 60 -6.09 -11.57 -0.87
N VAL A 61 -5.94 -10.30 -1.17
CA VAL A 61 -4.88 -9.45 -0.63
C VAL A 61 -5.19 -9.10 0.83
N THR A 62 -4.20 -9.31 1.70
CA THR A 62 -4.36 -9.06 3.14
C THR A 62 -3.43 -7.97 3.64
N GLU A 63 -2.15 -8.22 3.73
CA GLU A 63 -1.13 -7.28 4.24
C GLU A 63 0.15 -7.34 3.40
N ALA A 64 0.98 -6.31 3.47
CA ALA A 64 2.32 -6.28 2.88
C ALA A 64 3.38 -6.35 3.99
N GLY A 65 4.13 -7.45 4.06
CA GLY A 65 5.10 -7.67 5.13
C GLY A 65 4.46 -7.58 6.52
N ALA A 66 4.83 -6.58 7.31
CA ALA A 66 4.27 -6.28 8.65
C ALA A 66 3.41 -4.99 8.65
N SER A 67 2.81 -4.64 7.52
CA SER A 67 2.08 -3.38 7.30
C SER A 67 0.74 -3.65 6.63
N ASN A 68 -0.26 -2.82 6.93
CA ASN A 68 -1.53 -2.85 6.21
C ASN A 68 -1.31 -2.38 4.76
N PHE A 69 -2.06 -2.95 3.83
CA PHE A 69 -1.94 -2.64 2.41
C PHE A 69 -3.19 -1.91 1.90
N PHE A 70 -2.98 -0.95 1.01
CA PHE A 70 -4.00 -0.11 0.42
C PHE A 70 -3.81 -0.01 -1.08
N VAL A 71 -4.93 0.09 -1.79
CA VAL A 71 -4.94 0.42 -3.21
C VAL A 71 -5.87 1.61 -3.43
N MET A 72 -5.39 2.60 -4.16
CA MET A 72 -6.22 3.68 -4.68
C MET A 72 -6.43 3.47 -6.17
N TRP A 73 -7.68 3.33 -6.58
CA TRP A 73 -8.07 3.10 -7.97
C TRP A 73 -9.35 3.82 -8.36
N LYS A 74 -9.63 3.85 -9.65
CA LYS A 74 -10.96 4.20 -10.16
C LYS A 74 -11.83 2.96 -10.18
N SER A 75 -13.07 3.05 -9.63
CA SER A 75 -14.09 2.02 -9.85
C SER A 75 -14.45 1.97 -11.34
N ARG A 76 -15.24 0.97 -11.76
CA ARG A 76 -15.71 0.91 -13.14
C ARG A 76 -16.67 2.05 -13.49
N GLU A 77 -17.31 2.63 -12.48
CA GLU A 77 -18.17 3.82 -12.57
C GLU A 77 -17.38 5.14 -12.51
N GLY A 78 -16.05 5.08 -12.48
CA GLY A 78 -15.16 6.24 -12.46
C GLY A 78 -14.95 6.90 -11.09
N LYS A 79 -15.52 6.35 -10.01
CA LYS A 79 -15.29 6.87 -8.64
C LYS A 79 -13.89 6.54 -8.14
N THR A 80 -13.24 7.51 -7.50
CA THR A 80 -11.96 7.26 -6.82
C THR A 80 -12.20 6.53 -5.51
N GLN A 81 -11.59 5.36 -5.34
CA GLN A 81 -11.74 4.52 -4.17
C GLN A 81 -10.39 4.28 -3.49
N LEU A 82 -10.35 4.39 -2.16
CA LEU A 82 -9.29 3.88 -1.31
C LEU A 82 -9.74 2.55 -0.72
N VAL A 83 -9.13 1.47 -1.19
CA VAL A 83 -9.53 0.09 -0.84
C VAL A 83 -8.48 -0.53 0.07
N THR A 84 -8.93 -1.23 1.10
CA THR A 84 -8.09 -2.02 2.00
C THR A 84 -8.87 -3.23 2.52
N ALA A 85 -8.15 -4.25 2.97
CA ALA A 85 -8.76 -5.45 3.54
C ALA A 85 -9.58 -5.12 4.81
N PRO A 86 -10.71 -5.81 5.05
CA PRO A 86 -11.58 -5.58 6.20
C PRO A 86 -11.00 -6.21 7.48
N LEU A 87 -11.43 -5.72 8.65
CA LEU A 87 -11.02 -6.27 9.95
C LEU A 87 -11.88 -7.47 10.40
N GLY A 88 -13.06 -7.64 9.83
CA GLY A 88 -14.05 -8.62 10.28
C GLY A 88 -13.57 -10.07 10.29
N ASP A 89 -12.68 -10.42 9.37
CA ASP A 89 -12.13 -11.76 9.22
C ASP A 89 -11.02 -12.08 10.23
N LYS A 90 -10.59 -11.11 11.02
CA LYS A 90 -9.50 -11.23 12.01
C LYS A 90 -8.16 -11.72 11.41
N ILE A 91 -7.94 -11.47 10.12
CA ILE A 91 -6.76 -11.92 9.38
C ILE A 91 -5.66 -10.86 9.37
N ILE A 92 -6.02 -9.58 9.43
CA ILE A 92 -5.10 -8.45 9.42
C ILE A 92 -5.08 -7.72 10.76
N LEU A 93 -3.98 -7.00 11.01
CA LEU A 93 -3.88 -6.12 12.18
C LEU A 93 -4.73 -4.87 11.98
N ASP A 94 -5.43 -4.47 13.05
CA ASP A 94 -6.07 -3.16 13.15
C ASP A 94 -5.00 -2.09 13.49
N GLY A 95 -4.21 -1.74 12.47
CA GLY A 95 -3.08 -0.81 12.62
C GLY A 95 -3.51 0.61 12.99
N VAL A 96 -2.80 1.25 13.92
CA VAL A 96 -3.03 2.66 14.28
C VAL A 96 -2.90 3.56 13.06
N THR A 97 -1.84 3.36 12.26
CA THR A 97 -1.63 4.10 11.00
C THR A 97 -2.76 3.86 10.00
N ARG A 98 -3.26 2.62 9.91
CA ARG A 98 -4.43 2.29 9.07
C ARG A 98 -5.65 3.11 9.49
N ARG A 99 -5.99 3.12 10.78
CA ARG A 99 -7.12 3.91 11.30
C ARG A 99 -6.96 5.39 11.00
N SER A 100 -5.76 5.94 11.23
CA SER A 100 -5.47 7.36 10.96
C SER A 100 -5.64 7.70 9.48
N ILE A 101 -5.17 6.86 8.56
CA ILE A 101 -5.35 7.06 7.12
C ILE A 101 -6.82 7.07 6.75
N LEU A 102 -7.59 6.09 7.20
CA LEU A 102 -9.02 6.01 6.92
C LEU A 102 -9.78 7.20 7.49
N GLN A 103 -9.47 7.60 8.74
CA GLN A 103 -10.09 8.76 9.36
C GLN A 103 -9.77 10.06 8.60
N LEU A 104 -8.50 10.32 8.32
CA LEU A 104 -8.08 11.52 7.57
C LEU A 104 -8.68 11.57 6.17
N THR A 105 -8.80 10.42 5.51
CA THR A 105 -9.44 10.33 4.20
C THR A 105 -10.93 10.70 4.30
N ARG A 106 -11.65 10.18 5.31
CA ARG A 106 -13.05 10.55 5.56
C ARG A 106 -13.21 12.05 5.79
N GLU A 107 -12.37 12.62 6.65
CA GLU A 107 -12.49 14.03 7.05
C GLU A 107 -12.10 15.00 5.93
N ARG A 108 -11.10 14.65 5.12
CA ARG A 108 -10.46 15.61 4.21
C ARG A 108 -10.74 15.37 2.74
N LEU A 109 -10.95 14.12 2.33
CA LEU A 109 -11.02 13.76 0.92
C LEU A 109 -12.42 13.29 0.46
N SER A 110 -13.29 12.86 1.38
CA SER A 110 -14.62 12.36 0.99
C SER A 110 -15.59 13.45 0.53
N HIS A 111 -15.32 14.71 0.81
CA HIS A 111 -16.25 15.83 0.57
C HIS A 111 -15.78 16.81 -0.51
N GLY A 112 -14.78 16.48 -1.31
CA GLY A 112 -14.32 17.36 -2.39
C GLY A 112 -13.72 18.72 -1.96
N ARG A 113 -13.45 18.91 -0.67
CA ARG A 113 -12.98 20.20 -0.09
C ARG A 113 -11.58 20.62 -0.53
N THR A 114 -10.83 19.75 -1.16
CA THR A 114 -9.42 19.97 -1.52
C THR A 114 -9.22 20.27 -3.01
N GLY A 115 -10.29 20.40 -3.78
CA GLY A 115 -10.22 20.50 -5.24
C GLY A 115 -9.79 19.20 -5.92
N LEU A 116 -9.80 18.08 -5.18
CA LEU A 116 -9.61 16.72 -5.71
C LEU A 116 -10.98 16.04 -5.85
N ASP A 117 -11.03 15.03 -6.71
CA ASP A 117 -12.20 14.15 -6.77
C ASP A 117 -12.45 13.54 -5.38
N PRO A 118 -13.71 13.43 -4.95
CA PRO A 118 -14.04 12.75 -3.70
C PRO A 118 -13.49 11.32 -3.69
N VAL A 119 -12.92 10.92 -2.54
CA VAL A 119 -12.39 9.58 -2.33
C VAL A 119 -13.36 8.76 -1.47
N GLU A 120 -13.89 7.70 -2.04
CA GLU A 120 -14.70 6.71 -1.32
C GLU A 120 -13.79 5.72 -0.59
N ILE A 121 -14.03 5.48 0.69
CA ILE A 121 -13.32 4.47 1.46
C ILE A 121 -14.08 3.15 1.36
N VAL A 122 -13.37 2.10 0.97
CA VAL A 122 -13.94 0.77 0.79
C VAL A 122 -13.11 -0.25 1.57
N GLU A 123 -13.65 -0.69 2.71
CA GLU A 123 -13.08 -1.75 3.51
C GLU A 123 -13.73 -3.09 3.10
N ARG A 124 -13.11 -3.80 2.15
CA ARG A 124 -13.61 -5.06 1.61
C ARG A 124 -12.48 -6.00 1.23
N GLN A 125 -12.80 -7.26 1.08
CA GLN A 125 -11.91 -8.21 0.42
C GLN A 125 -11.75 -7.83 -1.06
N PHE A 126 -10.54 -7.99 -1.58
CA PHE A 126 -10.21 -7.85 -2.99
C PHE A 126 -9.07 -8.81 -3.33
N THR A 127 -9.06 -9.30 -4.54
CA THR A 127 -8.11 -10.32 -4.98
C THR A 127 -6.93 -9.71 -5.73
N MET A 128 -5.87 -10.50 -5.86
CA MET A 128 -4.78 -10.16 -6.75
C MET A 128 -5.23 -10.03 -8.21
N GLU A 129 -6.24 -10.81 -8.59
CA GLU A 129 -6.85 -10.75 -9.92
C GLU A 129 -7.57 -9.42 -10.15
N ASP A 130 -8.32 -8.91 -9.15
CA ASP A 130 -8.92 -7.57 -9.18
C ASP A 130 -7.86 -6.49 -9.43
N VAL A 131 -6.71 -6.61 -8.75
CA VAL A 131 -5.59 -5.67 -8.90
C VAL A 131 -5.01 -5.73 -10.30
N VAL A 132 -4.71 -6.94 -10.81
CA VAL A 132 -4.18 -7.15 -12.17
C VAL A 132 -5.13 -6.61 -13.22
N GLN A 133 -6.43 -6.88 -13.08
CA GLN A 133 -7.43 -6.36 -13.99
C GLN A 133 -7.49 -4.82 -13.95
N ALA A 134 -7.47 -4.23 -12.76
CA ALA A 134 -7.45 -2.78 -12.62
C ALA A 134 -6.20 -2.12 -13.22
N VAL A 135 -5.02 -2.81 -13.15
CA VAL A 135 -3.80 -2.38 -13.85
C VAL A 135 -4.00 -2.41 -15.36
N ASN A 136 -4.49 -3.53 -15.90
CA ASN A 136 -4.70 -3.70 -17.34
C ASN A 136 -5.72 -2.70 -17.91
N GLU A 137 -6.71 -2.32 -17.11
CA GLU A 137 -7.71 -1.31 -17.44
C GLU A 137 -7.23 0.13 -17.18
N GLY A 138 -6.00 0.33 -16.70
CA GLY A 138 -5.45 1.67 -16.41
C GLY A 138 -6.16 2.40 -15.24
N ARG A 139 -6.84 1.68 -14.36
CA ARG A 139 -7.62 2.25 -13.26
C ARG A 139 -6.85 2.43 -11.96
N ILE A 140 -5.69 1.81 -11.81
CA ILE A 140 -4.86 1.97 -10.63
C ILE A 140 -4.26 3.38 -10.61
N LEU A 141 -4.47 4.08 -9.51
CA LEU A 141 -3.88 5.38 -9.26
C LEU A 141 -2.62 5.24 -8.40
N GLU A 142 -2.73 4.43 -7.35
CA GLU A 142 -1.66 4.26 -6.37
C GLU A 142 -1.87 2.98 -5.54
N ALA A 143 -0.79 2.39 -5.01
CA ALA A 143 -0.89 1.41 -3.95
C ALA A 143 0.22 1.65 -2.93
N PHE A 144 -0.05 1.35 -1.67
CA PHE A 144 0.91 1.61 -0.61
C PHE A 144 0.71 0.70 0.60
N ALA A 145 1.79 0.55 1.36
CA ALA A 145 1.77 -0.13 2.65
C ALA A 145 1.96 0.88 3.78
N ALA A 146 1.28 0.70 4.90
CA ALA A 146 1.34 1.58 6.05
C ALA A 146 1.45 0.82 7.37
N GLY A 147 2.42 1.21 8.19
CA GLY A 147 2.67 0.66 9.51
C GLY A 147 3.59 1.57 10.32
N THR A 148 3.68 1.39 11.63
CA THR A 148 4.53 2.23 12.50
C THR A 148 6.03 1.94 12.34
N ALA A 149 6.39 0.69 12.00
CA ALA A 149 7.78 0.29 11.74
C ALA A 149 8.24 0.64 10.32
N VAL A 150 7.30 0.92 9.42
CA VAL A 150 7.54 1.26 8.02
C VAL A 150 6.77 2.53 7.77
N SER A 151 7.48 3.65 7.60
CA SER A 151 6.87 4.89 7.11
C SER A 151 6.08 4.59 5.82
N LEU A 152 5.01 5.33 5.58
CA LEU A 152 4.18 5.21 4.39
C LEU A 152 5.04 4.99 3.15
N ILE A 153 4.94 3.80 2.54
CA ILE A 153 5.69 3.46 1.33
C ILE A 153 4.69 3.35 0.20
N ILE A 154 4.85 4.22 -0.77
CA ILE A 154 3.98 4.33 -1.92
C ILE A 154 4.54 3.53 -3.10
N THR A 155 3.69 3.02 -3.90
CA THR A 155 3.97 1.98 -4.88
C THR A 155 3.42 2.35 -6.26
N THR A 156 4.27 2.42 -7.27
CA THR A 156 3.84 2.58 -8.67
C THR A 156 3.85 1.23 -9.37
N PHE A 157 2.78 0.89 -10.10
CA PHE A 157 2.70 -0.37 -10.84
C PHE A 157 3.49 -0.29 -12.14
N GLN A 158 4.45 -1.18 -12.30
CA GLN A 158 5.05 -1.48 -13.60
C GLN A 158 4.71 -2.95 -13.92
N THR A 159 3.84 -3.16 -14.87
CA THR A 159 3.36 -4.48 -15.28
C THR A 159 4.48 -5.26 -15.94
N ILE A 160 4.87 -6.36 -15.35
CA ILE A 160 5.64 -7.41 -16.04
C ILE A 160 4.71 -8.62 -16.19
N LEU A 161 4.55 -9.07 -17.44
CA LEU A 161 3.64 -10.11 -17.96
C LEU A 161 3.89 -11.55 -17.48
N THR A 162 4.51 -11.75 -16.35
CA THR A 162 4.62 -13.03 -15.67
C THR A 162 4.30 -12.80 -14.20
N LEU A 163 3.45 -13.56 -13.60
CA LEU A 163 2.94 -13.62 -12.20
C LEU A 163 3.74 -12.92 -11.06
N ASN A 164 4.73 -12.13 -11.40
CA ASN A 164 5.61 -11.35 -10.55
C ASN A 164 5.30 -9.87 -10.72
N ILE A 165 4.45 -9.33 -9.86
CA ILE A 165 4.13 -7.90 -9.85
C ILE A 165 5.24 -7.18 -9.09
N SER A 166 6.06 -6.42 -9.83
CA SER A 166 6.99 -5.48 -9.21
C SER A 166 6.25 -4.19 -8.92
N ILE A 167 6.18 -3.85 -7.66
CA ILE A 167 5.50 -2.66 -7.15
C ILE A 167 6.58 -1.69 -6.69
N SER A 168 6.82 -0.61 -7.45
CA SER A 168 7.81 0.43 -7.11
C SER A 168 7.11 1.69 -6.59
N CYS A 169 7.62 2.28 -5.52
CA CYS A 169 6.97 3.37 -4.81
C CYS A 169 7.47 4.78 -5.20
N VAL A 170 6.58 5.68 -5.49
CA VAL A 170 6.84 7.14 -5.49
C VAL A 170 5.58 7.85 -4.97
N LEU A 171 5.73 8.69 -3.94
CA LEU A 171 4.66 9.64 -3.56
C LEU A 171 4.42 10.59 -4.74
N SER A 172 3.20 10.62 -5.26
CA SER A 172 2.82 11.71 -6.14
C SER A 172 2.93 13.03 -5.36
N PRO A 173 3.78 13.99 -5.79
CA PRO A 173 3.89 15.29 -5.13
C PRO A 173 2.54 15.99 -4.97
N SER A 174 1.61 15.72 -5.88
CA SER A 174 0.26 16.28 -5.87
C SER A 174 -0.58 15.79 -4.69
N PHE A 175 -0.38 14.56 -4.20
CA PHE A 175 -1.11 14.04 -3.05
C PHE A 175 -0.62 14.67 -1.74
N ILE A 176 0.71 14.82 -1.57
CA ILE A 176 1.30 15.40 -0.36
C ILE A 176 0.99 16.89 -0.26
N THR A 177 1.16 17.65 -1.34
CA THR A 177 0.94 19.11 -1.33
C THR A 177 -0.53 19.48 -1.20
N LYS A 178 -1.44 18.72 -1.80
CA LYS A 178 -2.88 19.01 -1.76
C LYS A 178 -3.55 18.54 -0.46
N THR A 179 -3.04 17.49 0.20
CA THR A 179 -3.66 16.98 1.44
C THR A 179 -3.12 17.63 2.71
N LYS A 180 -2.05 18.45 2.65
CA LYS A 180 -1.37 18.98 3.84
C LYS A 180 -1.14 17.90 4.91
N ILE A 181 -0.83 16.68 4.49
CA ILE A 181 -0.43 15.63 5.41
C ILE A 181 0.83 16.11 6.09
N SER A 182 0.76 16.28 7.41
CA SER A 182 1.82 16.85 8.22
C SER A 182 3.15 16.16 7.99
N ARG A 183 4.21 16.95 7.91
CA ARG A 183 5.61 16.50 7.84
C ARG A 183 5.97 15.44 8.89
N SER A 184 5.25 15.35 9.98
CA SER A 184 5.44 14.38 11.05
C SER A 184 5.14 12.92 10.66
N LEU A 185 4.43 12.67 9.56
CA LEU A 185 4.05 11.32 9.14
C LEU A 185 5.05 10.67 8.15
N CYS A 186 5.99 11.43 7.58
CA CYS A 186 6.99 10.88 6.67
C CYS A 186 8.36 11.59 6.78
N PRO A 187 9.21 11.20 7.73
CA PRO A 187 10.51 11.86 7.96
C PRO A 187 11.49 11.76 6.77
N LYS A 188 11.35 10.77 5.89
CA LYS A 188 12.30 10.55 4.78
C LYS A 188 11.99 11.34 3.50
N VAL A 189 10.78 11.85 3.33
CA VAL A 189 10.41 12.68 2.16
C VAL A 189 10.92 14.13 2.32
N ILE A 190 11.36 14.50 3.52
CA ILE A 190 11.67 15.89 3.89
C ILE A 190 13.16 16.21 3.75
N ALA A 191 14.00 15.23 3.47
CA ALA A 191 15.46 15.45 3.41
C ALA A 191 15.90 16.28 2.20
N ASP A 192 15.05 16.53 1.19
CA ASP A 192 15.38 17.40 0.07
C ASP A 192 14.18 18.25 -0.42
N PRO A 193 14.03 19.47 0.10
CA PRO A 193 13.00 20.41 -0.35
C PRO A 193 13.20 20.87 -1.81
N THR A 194 14.38 20.69 -2.40
CA THR A 194 14.68 21.19 -3.75
C THR A 194 14.08 20.31 -4.84
N LEU A 195 13.79 19.04 -4.55
CA LEU A 195 13.12 18.12 -5.47
C LEU A 195 11.64 18.47 -5.73
N LEU A 196 11.03 19.27 -4.86
CA LEU A 196 9.65 19.72 -4.99
C LEU A 196 9.47 20.91 -5.95
N TRP A 197 10.54 21.60 -6.34
CA TRP A 197 10.45 22.86 -7.10
C TRP A 197 10.98 22.77 -8.53
N SER A 198 11.70 21.72 -8.91
CA SER A 198 12.35 21.64 -10.24
C SER A 198 11.45 21.12 -11.38
N ARG A 199 10.15 20.90 -11.15
CA ARG A 199 9.21 20.45 -12.19
C ARG A 199 7.92 21.29 -12.30
N ALA A 200 7.98 22.52 -11.85
CA ALA A 200 6.95 23.53 -12.13
C ALA A 200 7.56 24.63 -13.01
N GLY A 201 7.92 24.27 -14.22
CA GLY A 201 8.32 25.13 -15.30
C GLY A 201 7.89 24.50 -16.60
#